data_65722a5970dbb6cc5c6ce12f61949436
#
_entry.id   65722a5970dbb6cc5c6ce12f61949436
#
_cell.length_a   1.000
_cell.length_b   1.000
_cell.length_c   1.000
_cell.angle_alpha   90.00
_cell.angle_beta   90.00
_cell.angle_gamma   90.00
#
_symmetry.space_group_name_H-M   'P 1'
#
loop_
_entity.id
_entity.type
_entity.pdbx_description
1 polymer ?
#
loop_
_entity_poly.entity_id
_entity_poly.type
_entity_poly.pdbx_seq_one_letter_code
_entity_poly.pdbx_strand_id
1 'polypeptide(L)'
;MGDTHTGGFNNINNSIINIGSGNVDVHLPDPGIPALHQLPDPPADFVGRAAELDELCAAVQTQGALICGLTGLGGVGKTALGLVLASQLKAHYPDGQLYIHLRGASDKPLTPAAALEQLIRAFEPMARLPEDVEQLAAIYRSLLADKQILVFLDDARDAAQVRALLPPRPALAIVTSRRRFDLAGYHTRDVSALPLDDAVKLICAVWGQTGEVTALAQRCGCLPMALRAAGALLRRRPDLTPARVDKLLTDAARRLALADPERETTVAAAFQASYDQLTPELQNRWRALGIFPADFDAPAAAAVWELDTRPPVVVNGLNFSALAAWAGLHAPTDAQPAADPGETLAELHAAGLVDAVTGGRWRLHDLARDFTRALCPPAELDALAYRHAAYYLDILWKIDRLYKLGNENILAGLALFDRERPSIEAGQSWAAAHPADPAAARLCNAYPNAGVYVLGLRLHPRAQIAWLEAALTAARALGNREYEGVHLGNLGNAWRNLGEPRRAIEYYEQQLVITRQIGDRRGEGNALGNLGNAWANLGEPRRAIEYYEQALVVMRELGDKRAEGSILGNLGNAWANLGEPRRAI
;
A
#
# COMPACT_ATOMS: atom_id res chain seq x y z
N MET A 1 -44.95 -17.28 15.07
CA MET A 1 -43.84 -17.96 15.76
C MET A 1 -42.65 -17.82 14.85
N GLY A 2 -41.79 -16.90 15.19
CA GLY A 2 -40.67 -16.52 14.38
C GLY A 2 -39.44 -17.33 14.75
N ASP A 3 -38.67 -17.71 13.72
CA ASP A 3 -37.33 -18.20 13.89
C ASP A 3 -36.36 -17.14 13.31
N THR A 4 -35.68 -16.50 14.22
CA THR A 4 -34.55 -15.63 13.92
C THR A 4 -33.31 -16.50 13.65
N HIS A 5 -32.95 -16.67 12.38
CA HIS A 5 -31.64 -17.22 12.02
C HIS A 5 -30.56 -16.14 12.16
N THR A 6 -29.85 -16.22 13.27
CA THR A 6 -28.53 -15.62 13.41
C THR A 6 -27.54 -16.50 12.64
N GLY A 7 -27.25 -16.14 11.39
CA GLY A 7 -26.20 -16.78 10.61
C GLY A 7 -24.83 -16.34 11.13
N GLY A 8 -24.12 -17.26 11.79
CA GLY A 8 -22.74 -17.08 12.17
C GLY A 8 -21.86 -16.99 10.91
N PHE A 9 -21.00 -16.00 10.88
CA PHE A 9 -19.94 -15.87 9.87
C PHE A 9 -18.91 -16.98 10.11
N ASN A 10 -18.93 -18.01 9.27
CA ASN A 10 -17.91 -19.05 9.26
C ASN A 10 -16.78 -18.61 8.33
N ASN A 11 -15.55 -18.76 8.83
CA ASN A 11 -14.27 -18.57 8.16
C ASN A 11 -14.25 -19.06 6.71
N ILE A 12 -14.06 -18.12 5.77
CA ILE A 12 -13.79 -18.44 4.36
C ILE A 12 -12.26 -18.47 4.17
N ASN A 13 -11.63 -19.49 4.71
CA ASN A 13 -10.23 -19.79 4.47
C ASN A 13 -10.11 -20.88 3.39
N ASN A 14 -10.44 -20.66 2.18
CA ASN A 14 -10.10 -21.43 0.97
C ASN A 14 -11.20 -21.28 -0.08
N SER A 15 -11.14 -20.22 -0.87
CA SER A 15 -11.96 -20.14 -2.07
C SER A 15 -11.21 -20.77 -3.24
N ILE A 16 -11.58 -21.99 -3.61
CA ILE A 16 -11.11 -22.62 -4.85
C ILE A 16 -11.82 -21.91 -6.01
N ILE A 17 -11.08 -21.09 -6.75
CA ILE A 17 -11.59 -20.45 -7.96
C ILE A 17 -11.34 -21.40 -9.15
N ASN A 18 -12.40 -22.02 -9.66
CA ASN A 18 -12.34 -22.88 -10.81
C ASN A 18 -12.22 -22.04 -12.09
N ILE A 19 -11.03 -21.99 -12.69
CA ILE A 19 -10.76 -21.28 -13.94
C ILE A 19 -10.47 -22.34 -14.99
N GLY A 20 -11.44 -22.63 -15.85
CA GLY A 20 -11.36 -23.53 -17.00
C GLY A 20 -10.09 -24.38 -17.11
N SER A 21 -10.21 -25.69 -16.92
CA SER A 21 -9.22 -26.78 -17.08
C SER A 21 -7.88 -26.70 -16.31
N GLY A 22 -7.77 -25.90 -15.26
CA GLY A 22 -6.64 -25.96 -14.33
C GLY A 22 -7.04 -25.39 -12.97
N ASN A 23 -6.98 -26.24 -11.93
CA ASN A 23 -7.08 -25.75 -10.56
C ASN A 23 -5.81 -24.98 -10.22
N VAL A 24 -5.88 -23.66 -10.17
CA VAL A 24 -4.84 -22.85 -9.58
C VAL A 24 -5.31 -22.54 -8.15
N ASP A 25 -4.68 -23.13 -7.14
CA ASP A 25 -4.83 -22.71 -5.76
C ASP A 25 -4.30 -21.30 -5.62
N VAL A 26 -5.20 -20.31 -5.74
CA VAL A 26 -4.86 -18.93 -5.44
C VAL A 26 -5.00 -18.78 -3.93
N HIS A 27 -3.93 -18.92 -3.20
CA HIS A 27 -3.85 -18.48 -1.82
C HIS A 27 -3.93 -16.94 -1.84
N LEU A 28 -5.15 -16.41 -1.81
CA LEU A 28 -5.36 -15.01 -1.50
C LEU A 28 -5.22 -14.88 0.01
N PRO A 29 -4.38 -13.97 0.51
CA PRO A 29 -4.38 -13.64 1.92
C PRO A 29 -5.81 -13.22 2.31
N ASP A 30 -6.28 -13.67 3.47
CA ASP A 30 -7.62 -13.39 3.99
C ASP A 30 -7.93 -11.89 3.88
N PRO A 31 -8.92 -11.49 3.07
CA PRO A 31 -9.21 -10.08 2.83
C PRO A 31 -10.00 -9.43 3.97
N GLY A 32 -9.81 -9.88 5.20
CA GLY A 32 -10.52 -9.44 6.41
C GLY A 32 -11.30 -8.14 6.22
N ILE A 33 -12.58 -8.14 6.58
CA ILE A 33 -13.38 -6.91 6.71
C ILE A 33 -12.57 -5.93 7.56
N PRO A 34 -12.44 -4.64 7.19
CA PRO A 34 -11.72 -3.66 7.99
C PRO A 34 -12.25 -3.70 9.43
N ALA A 35 -11.48 -4.31 10.32
CA ALA A 35 -11.89 -4.40 11.71
C ALA A 35 -11.62 -3.04 12.36
N LEU A 36 -12.51 -2.59 13.23
CA LEU A 36 -12.26 -1.40 14.04
C LEU A 36 -11.17 -1.64 15.12
N HIS A 37 -10.63 -2.84 15.22
CA HIS A 37 -9.54 -3.24 16.14
C HIS A 37 -8.25 -3.50 15.34
N GLN A 38 -7.56 -2.41 14.95
CA GLN A 38 -6.43 -2.44 14.02
C GLN A 38 -5.06 -2.31 14.68
N LEU A 39 -4.99 -2.19 16.01
CA LEU A 39 -3.71 -2.03 16.70
C LEU A 39 -2.83 -3.27 16.51
N PRO A 40 -1.57 -3.11 16.07
CA PRO A 40 -0.58 -4.16 16.17
C PRO A 40 -0.34 -4.57 17.63
N ASP A 41 0.02 -5.83 17.84
CA ASP A 41 0.43 -6.27 19.17
C ASP A 41 1.70 -5.56 19.63
N PRO A 42 1.81 -5.17 20.91
CA PRO A 42 3.05 -4.64 21.45
C PRO A 42 4.15 -5.70 21.42
N PRO A 43 5.44 -5.29 21.33
CA PRO A 43 6.54 -6.24 21.34
C PRO A 43 6.57 -7.08 22.61
N ALA A 44 6.68 -8.41 22.47
CA ALA A 44 6.70 -9.33 23.59
C ALA A 44 7.93 -9.15 24.53
N ASP A 45 9.02 -8.59 24.00
CA ASP A 45 10.26 -8.30 24.70
C ASP A 45 10.34 -6.84 25.22
N PHE A 46 9.19 -6.16 25.36
CA PHE A 46 9.16 -4.80 25.90
C PHE A 46 9.59 -4.76 27.35
N VAL A 47 10.62 -3.97 27.65
CA VAL A 47 11.19 -3.82 29.01
C VAL A 47 11.37 -2.34 29.38
N GLY A 48 11.29 -2.06 30.66
CA GLY A 48 11.48 -0.72 31.23
C GLY A 48 10.31 0.22 30.96
N ARG A 49 10.56 1.53 31.16
CA ARG A 49 9.62 2.63 30.87
C ARG A 49 8.32 2.62 31.67
N ALA A 50 8.29 1.94 32.83
CA ALA A 50 7.09 1.91 33.66
C ALA A 50 6.66 3.31 34.10
N ALA A 51 7.61 4.17 34.51
CA ALA A 51 7.32 5.54 34.92
C ALA A 51 6.76 6.39 33.77
N GLU A 52 7.27 6.24 32.53
CA GLU A 52 6.75 6.93 31.37
C GLU A 52 5.32 6.47 31.03
N LEU A 53 5.04 5.16 31.13
CA LEU A 53 3.70 4.61 30.92
C LEU A 53 2.71 5.11 31.97
N ASP A 54 3.09 5.10 33.25
CA ASP A 54 2.26 5.60 34.35
C ASP A 54 1.92 7.09 34.19
N GLU A 55 2.92 7.90 33.80
CA GLU A 55 2.72 9.34 33.51
C GLU A 55 1.75 9.54 32.33
N LEU A 56 1.93 8.81 31.23
CA LEU A 56 1.08 8.92 30.05
C LEU A 56 -0.36 8.43 30.33
N CYS A 57 -0.51 7.32 31.05
CA CYS A 57 -1.83 6.85 31.50
C CYS A 57 -2.52 7.87 32.40
N ALA A 58 -1.80 8.45 33.36
CA ALA A 58 -2.33 9.49 34.22
C ALA A 58 -2.74 10.74 33.44
N ALA A 59 -1.94 11.16 32.45
CA ALA A 59 -2.27 12.31 31.60
C ALA A 59 -3.61 12.08 30.84
N VAL A 60 -3.86 10.87 30.36
CA VAL A 60 -5.13 10.54 29.68
C VAL A 60 -6.29 10.44 30.66
N GLN A 61 -6.12 9.66 31.74
CA GLN A 61 -7.22 9.29 32.64
C GLN A 61 -7.61 10.40 33.62
N THR A 62 -6.63 11.15 34.14
CA THR A 62 -6.87 12.15 35.20
C THR A 62 -6.80 13.58 34.69
N GLN A 63 -5.97 13.88 33.71
CA GLN A 63 -5.79 15.23 33.16
C GLN A 63 -6.62 15.47 31.89
N GLY A 64 -7.27 14.41 31.37
CA GLY A 64 -8.12 14.50 30.19
C GLY A 64 -7.36 14.85 28.91
N ALA A 65 -6.08 14.44 28.81
CA ALA A 65 -5.30 14.60 27.59
C ALA A 65 -5.96 13.81 26.45
N LEU A 66 -6.17 14.48 25.32
CA LEU A 66 -6.81 13.88 24.14
C LEU A 66 -5.81 13.45 23.08
N ILE A 67 -4.57 13.93 23.23
CA ILE A 67 -3.49 13.64 22.30
C ILE A 67 -2.24 13.37 23.12
N CYS A 68 -1.70 12.14 23.02
CA CYS A 68 -0.42 11.76 23.58
C CYS A 68 0.63 11.74 22.46
N GLY A 69 1.61 12.64 22.55
CA GLY A 69 2.69 12.73 21.58
C GLY A 69 3.98 12.10 22.09
N LEU A 70 4.52 11.16 21.33
CA LEU A 70 5.78 10.50 21.60
C LEU A 70 6.83 10.96 20.58
N THR A 71 7.81 11.74 21.02
CA THR A 71 8.85 12.27 20.15
C THR A 71 10.22 11.70 20.49
N GLY A 72 11.17 11.69 19.55
CA GLY A 72 12.54 11.22 19.78
C GLY A 72 13.19 10.58 18.56
N LEU A 73 14.44 10.19 18.71
CA LEU A 73 15.26 9.60 17.64
C LEU A 73 14.64 8.33 17.00
N GLY A 74 15.10 8.02 15.78
CA GLY A 74 14.78 6.74 15.15
C GLY A 74 15.30 5.56 15.95
N GLY A 75 14.51 4.49 16.07
CA GLY A 75 14.94 3.27 16.80
C GLY A 75 14.90 3.36 18.35
N VAL A 76 14.48 4.50 18.92
CA VAL A 76 14.38 4.70 20.37
C VAL A 76 13.18 4.00 21.02
N GLY A 77 12.25 3.46 20.23
CA GLY A 77 11.11 2.66 20.72
C GLY A 77 9.81 3.45 20.95
N LYS A 78 9.59 4.56 20.26
CA LYS A 78 8.34 5.36 20.34
C LYS A 78 7.10 4.54 20.00
N THR A 79 7.12 3.87 18.85
CA THR A 79 5.99 3.03 18.40
C THR A 79 5.73 1.90 19.41
N ALA A 80 6.78 1.25 19.93
CA ALA A 80 6.64 0.20 20.94
C ALA A 80 6.00 0.74 22.24
N LEU A 81 6.47 1.89 22.75
CA LEU A 81 5.90 2.55 23.93
C LEU A 81 4.43 2.94 23.69
N GLY A 82 4.14 3.52 22.53
CA GLY A 82 2.77 3.89 22.15
C GLY A 82 1.83 2.69 22.03
N LEU A 83 2.29 1.56 21.48
CA LEU A 83 1.49 0.33 21.39
C LEU A 83 1.20 -0.27 22.75
N VAL A 84 2.19 -0.27 23.67
CA VAL A 84 1.97 -0.70 25.07
C VAL A 84 0.95 0.22 25.76
N LEU A 85 1.10 1.54 25.62
CA LEU A 85 0.13 2.52 26.13
C LEU A 85 -1.27 2.28 25.55
N ALA A 86 -1.38 2.12 24.25
CA ALA A 86 -2.64 1.83 23.58
C ALA A 86 -3.29 0.54 24.07
N SER A 87 -2.49 -0.51 24.29
CA SER A 87 -2.95 -1.79 24.83
C SER A 87 -3.49 -1.65 26.26
N GLN A 88 -2.83 -0.87 27.12
CA GLN A 88 -3.30 -0.60 28.49
C GLN A 88 -4.59 0.22 28.52
N LEU A 89 -4.74 1.16 27.56
CA LEU A 89 -5.91 2.02 27.47
C LEU A 89 -7.08 1.39 26.67
N LYS A 90 -6.86 0.26 26.01
CA LYS A 90 -7.83 -0.37 25.10
C LYS A 90 -9.22 -0.54 25.71
N ALA A 91 -9.32 -0.92 26.99
CA ALA A 91 -10.60 -1.11 27.66
C ALA A 91 -11.43 0.18 27.83
N HIS A 92 -10.79 1.37 27.76
CA HIS A 92 -11.45 2.67 27.85
C HIS A 92 -11.97 3.15 26.47
N TYR A 93 -11.62 2.46 25.40
CA TYR A 93 -11.99 2.80 24.02
C TYR A 93 -12.65 1.60 23.32
N PRO A 94 -13.82 1.15 23.79
CA PRO A 94 -14.45 -0.08 23.33
C PRO A 94 -15.02 -0.01 21.91
N ASP A 95 -15.28 1.20 21.38
CA ASP A 95 -15.88 1.38 20.06
C ASP A 95 -14.89 1.14 18.91
N GLY A 96 -13.59 1.09 19.21
CA GLY A 96 -12.58 0.72 18.23
C GLY A 96 -11.19 1.27 18.52
N GLN A 97 -10.20 0.67 17.86
CA GLN A 97 -8.81 1.13 17.85
C GLN A 97 -8.33 1.14 16.41
N LEU A 98 -8.06 2.32 15.88
CA LEU A 98 -7.55 2.54 14.54
C LEU A 98 -6.04 2.73 14.57
N TYR A 99 -5.34 2.15 13.61
CA TYR A 99 -3.90 2.32 13.43
C TYR A 99 -3.59 2.76 12.00
N ILE A 100 -2.74 3.77 11.89
CA ILE A 100 -2.26 4.23 10.58
C ILE A 100 -0.79 4.65 10.67
N HIS A 101 0.02 4.15 9.75
CA HIS A 101 1.43 4.54 9.61
C HIS A 101 1.53 5.68 8.61
N LEU A 102 1.91 6.87 9.08
CA LEU A 102 1.93 8.11 8.31
C LEU A 102 3.17 8.28 7.42
N ARG A 103 4.18 7.42 7.57
CA ARG A 103 5.41 7.43 6.78
C ARG A 103 6.13 8.79 6.79
N GLY A 104 6.14 9.46 7.94
CA GLY A 104 6.68 10.82 8.07
C GLY A 104 8.17 10.93 7.81
N ALA A 105 8.92 9.84 8.01
CA ALA A 105 10.34 9.76 7.73
C ALA A 105 10.66 9.44 6.26
N SER A 106 9.67 9.03 5.47
CA SER A 106 9.82 8.67 4.07
C SER A 106 9.90 9.90 3.16
N ASP A 107 10.51 9.76 1.97
CA ASP A 107 10.50 10.78 0.92
C ASP A 107 9.07 11.08 0.42
N LYS A 108 8.17 10.09 0.51
CA LYS A 108 6.76 10.20 0.15
C LYS A 108 5.87 9.90 1.36
N PRO A 109 5.72 10.83 2.31
CA PRO A 109 4.82 10.66 3.45
C PRO A 109 3.37 10.54 3.00
N LEU A 110 2.55 9.86 3.80
CA LEU A 110 1.12 9.77 3.54
C LEU A 110 0.49 11.17 3.66
N THR A 111 -0.26 11.58 2.64
CA THR A 111 -0.95 12.88 2.69
C THR A 111 -2.10 12.85 3.68
N PRO A 112 -2.49 13.99 4.29
CA PRO A 112 -3.65 14.05 5.18
C PRO A 112 -4.93 13.51 4.52
N ALA A 113 -5.16 13.79 3.23
CA ALA A 113 -6.31 13.27 2.49
C ALA A 113 -6.29 11.75 2.43
N ALA A 114 -5.16 11.14 2.01
CA ALA A 114 -5.03 9.69 1.91
C ALA A 114 -5.15 9.00 3.28
N ALA A 115 -4.66 9.64 4.34
CA ALA A 115 -4.82 9.13 5.71
C ALA A 115 -6.28 9.18 6.17
N LEU A 116 -6.99 10.28 5.94
CA LEU A 116 -8.42 10.41 6.23
C LEU A 116 -9.26 9.40 5.44
N GLU A 117 -8.96 9.20 4.16
CA GLU A 117 -9.64 8.19 3.36
C GLU A 117 -9.52 6.80 3.98
N GLN A 118 -8.33 6.39 4.43
CA GLN A 118 -8.12 5.09 5.08
C GLN A 118 -8.92 4.99 6.39
N LEU A 119 -8.88 6.03 7.22
CA LEU A 119 -9.62 6.07 8.48
C LEU A 119 -11.13 6.04 8.27
N ILE A 120 -11.67 6.78 7.30
CA ILE A 120 -13.11 6.79 6.98
C ILE A 120 -13.55 5.43 6.44
N ARG A 121 -12.76 4.81 5.58
CA ARG A 121 -13.10 3.49 5.00
C ARG A 121 -13.08 2.35 6.01
N ALA A 122 -12.46 2.51 7.16
CA ALA A 122 -12.60 1.55 8.25
C ALA A 122 -14.05 1.45 8.74
N PHE A 123 -14.83 2.54 8.62
CA PHE A 123 -16.26 2.59 8.97
C PHE A 123 -17.17 2.39 7.75
N GLU A 124 -16.80 2.99 6.63
CA GLU A 124 -17.61 3.08 5.41
C GLU A 124 -16.82 2.57 4.20
N PRO A 125 -16.65 1.25 4.05
CA PRO A 125 -15.78 0.66 3.03
C PRO A 125 -16.16 1.02 1.59
N MET A 126 -17.44 1.34 1.34
CA MET A 126 -17.97 1.65 0.02
C MET A 126 -18.14 3.15 -0.25
N ALA A 127 -17.75 4.01 0.71
CA ALA A 127 -17.95 5.45 0.59
C ALA A 127 -17.21 6.03 -0.62
N ARG A 128 -17.90 6.87 -1.38
CA ARG A 128 -17.30 7.79 -2.34
C ARG A 128 -16.87 9.05 -1.59
N LEU A 129 -15.60 9.27 -1.53
CA LEU A 129 -15.00 10.32 -0.71
C LEU A 129 -14.63 11.53 -1.57
N PRO A 130 -14.79 12.77 -1.04
CA PRO A 130 -14.35 13.99 -1.70
C PRO A 130 -12.81 14.07 -1.71
N GLU A 131 -12.25 14.97 -2.53
CA GLU A 131 -10.80 15.28 -2.54
C GLU A 131 -10.38 16.22 -1.42
N ASP A 132 -11.29 17.11 -1.05
CA ASP A 132 -11.02 18.20 -0.16
C ASP A 132 -10.75 17.68 1.26
N VAL A 133 -9.59 18.06 1.82
CA VAL A 133 -9.14 17.59 3.14
C VAL A 133 -10.10 18.05 4.23
N GLU A 134 -10.70 19.24 4.13
CA GLU A 134 -11.61 19.76 5.14
C GLU A 134 -12.94 19.00 5.12
N GLN A 135 -13.44 18.67 3.94
CA GLN A 135 -14.64 17.82 3.79
C GLN A 135 -14.38 16.40 4.31
N LEU A 136 -13.24 15.81 3.98
CA LEU A 136 -12.84 14.51 4.54
C LEU A 136 -12.75 14.57 6.07
N ALA A 137 -12.10 15.60 6.60
CA ALA A 137 -11.99 15.78 8.04
C ALA A 137 -13.35 16.02 8.71
N ALA A 138 -14.30 16.67 8.04
CA ALA A 138 -15.67 16.83 8.54
C ALA A 138 -16.41 15.48 8.59
N ILE A 139 -16.31 14.66 7.53
CA ILE A 139 -16.87 13.30 7.50
C ILE A 139 -16.25 12.45 8.62
N TYR A 140 -14.91 12.44 8.72
CA TYR A 140 -14.18 11.72 9.75
C TYR A 140 -14.63 12.11 11.16
N ARG A 141 -14.70 13.41 11.46
CA ARG A 141 -15.19 13.89 12.77
C ARG A 141 -16.64 13.47 13.04
N SER A 142 -17.50 13.48 12.03
CA SER A 142 -18.89 13.03 12.16
C SER A 142 -18.98 11.53 12.46
N LEU A 143 -18.15 10.71 11.84
CA LEU A 143 -18.11 9.27 12.08
C LEU A 143 -17.60 8.90 13.48
N LEU A 144 -16.73 9.74 14.05
CA LEU A 144 -16.17 9.54 15.39
C LEU A 144 -16.91 10.31 16.49
N ALA A 145 -17.94 11.11 16.16
CA ALA A 145 -18.72 11.84 17.14
C ALA A 145 -19.29 10.87 18.18
N ASP A 146 -19.12 11.20 19.45
CA ASP A 146 -19.62 10.44 20.61
C ASP A 146 -19.05 9.02 20.77
N LYS A 147 -18.07 8.60 19.95
CA LYS A 147 -17.44 7.29 20.03
C LYS A 147 -16.18 7.31 20.89
N GLN A 148 -16.04 6.31 21.73
CA GLN A 148 -14.84 6.03 22.51
C GLN A 148 -13.84 5.22 21.64
N ILE A 149 -13.10 5.93 20.80
CA ILE A 149 -12.15 5.35 19.84
C ILE A 149 -10.74 5.82 20.17
N LEU A 150 -9.77 4.92 20.04
CA LEU A 150 -8.35 5.22 20.08
C LEU A 150 -7.81 5.25 18.64
N VAL A 151 -7.17 6.36 18.24
CA VAL A 151 -6.53 6.52 16.94
C VAL A 151 -5.03 6.59 17.12
N PHE A 152 -4.30 5.63 16.58
CA PHE A 152 -2.84 5.58 16.65
C PHE A 152 -2.26 6.08 15.31
N LEU A 153 -1.60 7.23 15.36
CA LEU A 153 -0.95 7.88 14.22
C LEU A 153 0.57 7.68 14.34
N ASP A 154 1.08 6.66 13.66
CA ASP A 154 2.49 6.27 13.77
C ASP A 154 3.37 6.97 12.73
N ASP A 155 4.58 7.35 13.14
CA ASP A 155 5.60 8.05 12.33
C ASP A 155 5.07 9.29 11.62
N ALA A 156 4.56 10.24 12.38
CA ALA A 156 4.12 11.53 11.86
C ALA A 156 5.31 12.44 11.49
N ARG A 157 5.19 13.18 10.38
CA ARG A 157 6.21 14.10 9.89
C ARG A 157 6.21 15.42 10.65
N ASP A 158 5.02 16.03 10.79
CA ASP A 158 4.82 17.36 11.35
C ASP A 158 3.35 17.61 11.76
N ALA A 159 3.10 18.77 12.36
CA ALA A 159 1.77 19.17 12.78
C ALA A 159 0.76 19.32 11.62
N ALA A 160 1.22 19.68 10.42
CA ALA A 160 0.33 19.86 9.27
C ALA A 160 -0.26 18.51 8.82
N GLN A 161 0.55 17.45 8.85
CA GLN A 161 0.09 16.10 8.54
C GLN A 161 -0.95 15.58 9.55
N VAL A 162 -0.77 15.89 10.85
CA VAL A 162 -1.59 15.32 11.92
C VAL A 162 -2.89 16.09 12.16
N ARG A 163 -2.88 17.41 11.98
CA ARG A 163 -3.98 18.30 12.40
C ARG A 163 -5.35 17.88 11.89
N ALA A 164 -5.45 17.48 10.63
CA ALA A 164 -6.72 17.04 10.03
C ALA A 164 -7.19 15.66 10.54
N LEU A 165 -6.26 14.87 11.10
CA LEU A 165 -6.48 13.50 11.57
C LEU A 165 -6.87 13.42 13.04
N LEU A 166 -6.86 14.56 13.75
CA LEU A 166 -7.18 14.58 15.16
C LEU A 166 -8.67 14.27 15.36
N PRO A 167 -9.00 13.25 16.18
CA PRO A 167 -10.38 12.90 16.44
C PRO A 167 -11.06 13.90 17.38
N PRO A 168 -12.40 14.01 17.34
CA PRO A 168 -13.17 14.79 18.32
C PRO A 168 -13.21 14.08 19.68
N ARG A 169 -13.60 14.81 20.73
CA ARG A 169 -13.93 14.18 22.03
C ARG A 169 -15.12 13.22 21.88
N PRO A 170 -15.15 12.06 22.57
CA PRO A 170 -14.21 11.60 23.63
C PRO A 170 -13.03 10.76 23.12
N ALA A 171 -12.78 10.69 21.83
CA ALA A 171 -11.72 9.86 21.26
C ALA A 171 -10.31 10.35 21.62
N LEU A 172 -9.34 9.42 21.70
CA LEU A 172 -7.94 9.67 21.99
C LEU A 172 -7.09 9.51 20.72
N ALA A 173 -6.13 10.41 20.51
CA ALA A 173 -5.05 10.22 19.56
C ALA A 173 -3.72 9.90 20.26
N ILE A 174 -3.02 8.85 19.84
CA ILE A 174 -1.62 8.60 20.16
C ILE A 174 -0.81 8.88 18.90
N VAL A 175 0.20 9.75 19.00
CA VAL A 175 0.99 10.21 17.86
C VAL A 175 2.45 9.93 18.11
N THR A 176 3.14 9.23 17.22
CA THR A 176 4.59 9.10 17.28
C THR A 176 5.25 9.97 16.20
N SER A 177 6.39 10.57 16.50
CA SER A 177 7.14 11.38 15.55
C SER A 177 8.64 11.38 15.85
N ARG A 178 9.46 11.58 14.82
CA ARG A 178 10.90 11.83 14.99
C ARG A 178 11.19 13.28 15.34
N ARG A 179 10.26 14.19 15.08
CA ARG A 179 10.39 15.64 15.32
C ARG A 179 9.37 16.08 16.34
N ARG A 180 9.78 17.02 17.18
CA ARG A 180 8.84 17.69 18.07
C ARG A 180 8.03 18.72 17.29
N PHE A 181 6.74 18.75 17.53
CA PHE A 181 5.84 19.79 17.05
C PHE A 181 4.70 19.99 18.06
N ASP A 182 4.12 21.18 18.08
CA ASP A 182 3.10 21.56 19.04
C ASP A 182 1.70 21.52 18.39
N LEU A 183 0.75 20.97 19.13
CA LEU A 183 -0.67 20.97 18.80
C LEU A 183 -1.48 21.33 20.06
N ALA A 184 -2.58 22.04 19.91
CA ALA A 184 -3.45 22.40 21.04
C ALA A 184 -4.01 21.13 21.70
N GLY A 185 -3.87 21.03 23.03
CA GLY A 185 -4.29 19.84 23.78
C GLY A 185 -3.35 18.64 23.70
N TYR A 186 -2.14 18.85 23.20
CA TYR A 186 -1.12 17.83 22.98
C TYR A 186 -0.26 17.65 24.23
N HIS A 187 -0.32 16.48 24.85
CA HIS A 187 0.60 16.11 25.91
C HIS A 187 1.81 15.41 25.30
N THR A 188 2.94 16.10 25.26
CA THR A 188 4.15 15.61 24.58
C THR A 188 5.12 14.98 25.56
N ARG A 189 5.62 13.79 25.22
CA ARG A 189 6.72 13.14 25.94
C ARG A 189 7.88 12.88 24.97
N ASP A 190 9.06 13.38 25.33
CA ASP A 190 10.31 13.06 24.65
C ASP A 190 10.79 11.68 25.12
N VAL A 191 10.92 10.75 24.19
CA VAL A 191 11.36 9.38 24.42
C VAL A 191 12.87 9.32 24.22
N SER A 192 13.62 9.12 25.31
CA SER A 192 15.08 8.97 25.29
C SER A 192 15.51 7.51 25.13
N ALA A 193 16.82 7.26 25.02
CA ALA A 193 17.40 5.93 25.11
C ALA A 193 17.02 5.26 26.44
N LEU A 194 17.06 3.93 26.48
CA LEU A 194 16.77 3.18 27.71
C LEU A 194 17.80 3.47 28.82
N PRO A 195 17.39 3.44 30.08
CA PRO A 195 18.34 3.32 31.18
C PRO A 195 19.23 2.09 30.98
N LEU A 196 20.49 2.17 31.41
CA LEU A 196 21.49 1.10 31.17
C LEU A 196 21.03 -0.27 31.69
N ASP A 197 20.42 -0.31 32.86
CA ASP A 197 19.91 -1.56 33.45
C ASP A 197 18.82 -2.21 32.60
N ASP A 198 17.93 -1.40 32.01
CA ASP A 198 16.87 -1.89 31.13
C ASP A 198 17.43 -2.26 29.76
N ALA A 199 18.45 -1.56 29.26
CA ALA A 199 19.19 -1.92 28.07
C ALA A 199 19.86 -3.30 28.19
N VAL A 200 20.48 -3.57 29.33
CA VAL A 200 21.07 -4.89 29.68
C VAL A 200 19.98 -5.97 29.70
N LYS A 201 18.84 -5.70 30.37
CA LYS A 201 17.71 -6.64 30.41
C LYS A 201 17.19 -6.95 29.01
N LEU A 202 17.07 -5.94 28.13
CA LEU A 202 16.60 -6.13 26.76
C LEU A 202 17.54 -7.03 25.95
N ILE A 203 18.87 -6.79 26.01
CA ILE A 203 19.83 -7.67 25.33
C ILE A 203 19.69 -9.10 25.84
N CYS A 204 19.65 -9.31 27.15
CA CYS A 204 19.54 -10.64 27.77
C CYS A 204 18.22 -11.33 27.38
N ALA A 205 17.11 -10.61 27.35
CA ALA A 205 15.81 -11.15 26.94
C ALA A 205 15.82 -11.62 25.47
N VAL A 206 16.40 -10.84 24.56
CA VAL A 206 16.51 -11.20 23.13
C VAL A 206 17.54 -12.30 22.90
N TRP A 207 18.65 -12.28 23.63
CA TRP A 207 19.70 -13.31 23.59
C TRP A 207 19.19 -14.66 24.15
N GLY A 208 18.29 -14.63 25.13
CA GLY A 208 17.81 -15.81 25.83
C GLY A 208 18.76 -16.33 26.90
N GLN A 209 19.77 -15.56 27.28
CA GLN A 209 20.76 -15.89 28.28
C GLN A 209 21.09 -14.66 29.14
N THR A 210 21.66 -14.90 30.32
CA THR A 210 22.22 -13.87 31.18
C THR A 210 23.74 -13.83 31.03
N GLY A 211 24.32 -12.63 31.01
CA GLY A 211 25.77 -12.47 30.91
C GLY A 211 26.19 -11.01 31.04
N GLU A 212 27.51 -10.78 31.03
CA GLU A 212 28.07 -9.43 31.09
C GLU A 212 27.92 -8.78 29.67
N VAL A 213 26.93 -7.90 29.54
CA VAL A 213 26.60 -7.19 28.28
C VAL A 213 26.59 -5.67 28.46
N THR A 214 27.04 -5.15 29.58
CA THR A 214 27.00 -3.70 29.89
C THR A 214 27.76 -2.86 28.88
N ALA A 215 28.97 -3.26 28.50
CA ALA A 215 29.75 -2.57 27.49
C ALA A 215 29.07 -2.60 26.13
N LEU A 216 28.48 -3.74 25.76
CA LEU A 216 27.71 -3.91 24.53
C LEU A 216 26.44 -3.01 24.50
N ALA A 217 25.72 -2.92 25.63
CA ALA A 217 24.56 -2.04 25.77
C ALA A 217 24.93 -0.56 25.58
N GLN A 218 26.04 -0.12 26.18
CA GLN A 218 26.59 1.22 26.00
C GLN A 218 27.01 1.47 24.54
N ARG A 219 27.64 0.49 23.89
CA ARG A 219 28.02 0.57 22.46
C ARG A 219 26.79 0.72 21.55
N CYS A 220 25.70 0.07 21.88
CA CYS A 220 24.41 0.23 21.20
C CYS A 220 23.70 1.57 21.53
N GLY A 221 24.33 2.48 22.30
CA GLY A 221 23.74 3.74 22.72
C GLY A 221 22.46 3.56 23.54
N CYS A 222 22.26 2.40 24.17
CA CYS A 222 21.02 2.01 24.84
C CYS A 222 19.75 2.16 23.96
N LEU A 223 19.91 2.10 22.64
CA LEU A 223 18.81 2.20 21.68
C LEU A 223 18.16 0.82 21.47
N PRO A 224 16.86 0.65 21.75
CA PRO A 224 16.17 -0.64 21.67
C PRO A 224 16.42 -1.41 20.37
N MET A 225 16.43 -0.75 19.24
CA MET A 225 16.67 -1.39 17.95
C MET A 225 18.08 -1.97 17.83
N ALA A 226 19.10 -1.20 18.23
CA ALA A 226 20.49 -1.68 18.22
C ALA A 226 20.70 -2.81 19.23
N LEU A 227 20.08 -2.71 20.41
CA LEU A 227 20.12 -3.74 21.45
C LEU A 227 19.49 -5.07 20.98
N ARG A 228 18.34 -4.99 20.29
CA ARG A 228 17.68 -6.18 19.70
C ARG A 228 18.56 -6.83 18.63
N ALA A 229 19.12 -6.04 17.73
CA ALA A 229 20.03 -6.55 16.70
C ALA A 229 21.26 -7.26 17.34
N ALA A 230 21.87 -6.66 18.35
CA ALA A 230 23.00 -7.24 19.08
C ALA A 230 22.60 -8.53 19.83
N GLY A 231 21.47 -8.53 20.54
CA GLY A 231 20.94 -9.72 21.24
C GLY A 231 20.57 -10.85 20.27
N ALA A 232 19.96 -10.52 19.14
CA ALA A 232 19.63 -11.50 18.09
C ALA A 232 20.90 -12.10 17.47
N LEU A 233 21.95 -11.29 17.26
CA LEU A 233 23.24 -11.76 16.77
C LEU A 233 23.89 -12.74 17.75
N LEU A 234 23.87 -12.45 19.05
CA LEU A 234 24.36 -13.35 20.10
C LEU A 234 23.57 -14.67 20.14
N ARG A 235 22.25 -14.61 20.01
CA ARG A 235 21.39 -15.80 19.98
C ARG A 235 21.66 -16.70 18.78
N ARG A 236 21.85 -16.08 17.61
CA ARG A 236 22.06 -16.80 16.35
C ARG A 236 23.49 -17.38 16.24
N ARG A 237 24.46 -16.74 16.85
CA ARG A 237 25.89 -17.12 16.81
C ARG A 237 26.41 -17.43 18.22
N PRO A 238 26.13 -18.64 18.75
CA PRO A 238 26.56 -19.04 20.09
C PRO A 238 28.10 -19.06 20.28
N ASP A 239 28.84 -19.06 19.17
CA ASP A 239 30.30 -18.94 19.12
C ASP A 239 30.81 -17.52 19.41
N LEU A 240 29.94 -16.52 19.34
CA LEU A 240 30.29 -15.13 19.63
C LEU A 240 30.03 -14.80 21.10
N THR A 241 31.02 -14.19 21.72
CA THR A 241 30.85 -13.60 23.06
C THR A 241 30.37 -12.16 22.97
N PRO A 242 29.75 -11.58 24.01
CA PRO A 242 29.37 -10.16 24.04
C PRO A 242 30.53 -9.21 23.68
N ALA A 243 31.74 -9.49 24.19
CA ALA A 243 32.93 -8.71 23.86
C ALA A 243 33.32 -8.80 22.39
N ARG A 244 33.09 -9.94 21.74
CA ARG A 244 33.36 -10.09 20.30
C ARG A 244 32.34 -9.31 19.47
N VAL A 245 31.06 -9.32 19.87
CA VAL A 245 30.03 -8.51 19.21
C VAL A 245 30.29 -7.02 19.39
N ASP A 246 30.71 -6.55 20.57
CA ASP A 246 31.12 -5.15 20.80
C ASP A 246 32.22 -4.73 19.83
N LYS A 247 33.22 -5.60 19.60
CA LYS A 247 34.28 -5.35 18.62
C LYS A 247 33.74 -5.27 17.19
N LEU A 248 32.84 -6.18 16.79
CA LEU A 248 32.21 -6.15 15.47
C LEU A 248 31.45 -4.85 15.25
N LEU A 249 30.67 -4.39 16.24
CA LEU A 249 29.95 -3.12 16.19
C LEU A 249 30.93 -1.93 16.07
N THR A 250 32.04 -1.95 16.79
CA THR A 250 33.07 -0.92 16.71
C THR A 250 33.67 -0.84 15.32
N ASP A 251 34.01 -1.98 14.73
CA ASP A 251 34.61 -2.06 13.40
C ASP A 251 33.58 -1.64 12.31
N ALA A 252 32.31 -2.01 12.45
CA ALA A 252 31.24 -1.58 11.58
C ALA A 252 30.99 -0.07 11.67
N ALA A 253 30.93 0.50 12.88
CA ALA A 253 30.77 1.94 13.08
C ALA A 253 31.91 2.74 12.46
N ARG A 254 33.16 2.27 12.60
CA ARG A 254 34.32 2.92 11.96
C ARG A 254 34.22 2.92 10.44
N ARG A 255 33.83 1.78 9.84
CA ARG A 255 33.65 1.69 8.38
C ARG A 255 32.55 2.64 7.88
N LEU A 256 31.42 2.70 8.58
CA LEU A 256 30.30 3.58 8.23
C LEU A 256 30.65 5.06 8.40
N ALA A 257 31.34 5.44 9.48
CA ALA A 257 31.79 6.81 9.71
C ALA A 257 32.82 7.28 8.67
N LEU A 258 33.66 6.39 8.13
CA LEU A 258 34.56 6.71 7.03
C LEU A 258 33.82 6.92 5.70
N ALA A 259 32.69 6.25 5.50
CA ALA A 259 31.88 6.39 4.29
C ALA A 259 30.96 7.63 4.34
N ASP A 260 30.42 7.95 5.51
CA ASP A 260 29.53 9.10 5.73
C ASP A 260 29.68 9.61 7.19
N PRO A 261 30.51 10.67 7.41
CA PRO A 261 30.77 11.19 8.74
C PRO A 261 29.56 11.83 9.45
N GLU A 262 28.53 12.25 8.69
CA GLU A 262 27.32 12.88 9.25
C GLU A 262 26.22 11.87 9.61
N ARG A 263 26.39 10.61 9.23
CA ARG A 263 25.39 9.56 9.43
C ARG A 263 25.36 9.11 10.89
N GLU A 264 24.15 8.97 11.44
CA GLU A 264 23.95 8.30 12.74
C GLU A 264 24.38 6.83 12.64
N THR A 265 25.52 6.49 13.25
CA THR A 265 26.20 5.22 12.99
C THR A 265 25.77 4.07 13.91
N THR A 266 25.16 4.35 15.07
CA THR A 266 24.92 3.34 16.11
C THR A 266 23.98 2.20 15.64
N VAL A 267 22.80 2.53 15.14
CA VAL A 267 21.83 1.55 14.63
C VAL A 267 22.32 0.92 13.32
N ALA A 268 22.91 1.74 12.44
CA ALA A 268 23.48 1.26 11.18
C ALA A 268 24.64 0.27 11.41
N ALA A 269 25.46 0.49 12.43
CA ALA A 269 26.54 -0.43 12.82
C ALA A 269 26.00 -1.77 13.33
N ALA A 270 24.88 -1.76 14.08
CA ALA A 270 24.23 -2.98 14.52
C ALA A 270 23.67 -3.79 13.32
N PHE A 271 23.05 -3.12 12.36
CA PHE A 271 22.61 -3.77 11.11
C PHE A 271 23.78 -4.30 10.29
N GLN A 272 24.87 -3.51 10.13
CA GLN A 272 26.06 -3.94 9.42
C GLN A 272 26.71 -5.16 10.04
N ALA A 273 26.85 -5.17 11.37
CA ALA A 273 27.42 -6.31 12.07
C ALA A 273 26.56 -7.57 11.92
N SER A 274 25.24 -7.44 11.96
CA SER A 274 24.32 -8.55 11.71
C SER A 274 24.37 -9.02 10.25
N TYR A 275 24.40 -8.09 9.31
CA TYR A 275 24.50 -8.34 7.88
C TYR A 275 25.79 -9.09 7.50
N ASP A 276 26.95 -8.68 8.03
CA ASP A 276 28.23 -9.31 7.78
C ASP A 276 28.30 -10.79 8.25
N GLN A 277 27.41 -11.19 9.16
CA GLN A 277 27.33 -12.56 9.66
C GLN A 277 26.28 -13.41 8.91
N LEU A 278 25.56 -12.85 7.94
CA LEU A 278 24.67 -13.58 7.05
C LEU A 278 25.46 -14.33 5.98
N THR A 279 24.89 -15.41 5.46
CA THR A 279 25.38 -16.01 4.21
C THR A 279 25.20 -15.01 3.04
N PRO A 280 26.00 -15.10 1.98
CA PRO A 280 25.83 -14.22 0.81
C PRO A 280 24.41 -14.25 0.23
N GLU A 281 23.76 -15.41 0.28
CA GLU A 281 22.37 -15.57 -0.17
C GLU A 281 21.40 -14.77 0.70
N LEU A 282 21.48 -14.90 2.02
CA LEU A 282 20.64 -14.14 2.94
C LEU A 282 20.93 -12.63 2.90
N GLN A 283 22.19 -12.24 2.67
CA GLN A 283 22.57 -10.85 2.44
C GLN A 283 21.83 -10.27 1.23
N ASN A 284 21.83 -10.99 0.10
CA ASN A 284 21.13 -10.58 -1.11
C ASN A 284 19.63 -10.52 -0.89
N ARG A 285 19.05 -11.56 -0.25
CA ARG A 285 17.62 -11.61 0.05
C ARG A 285 17.19 -10.47 0.97
N TRP A 286 17.95 -10.18 2.02
CA TRP A 286 17.61 -9.06 2.92
C TRP A 286 17.71 -7.70 2.24
N ARG A 287 18.77 -7.44 1.45
CA ARG A 287 18.88 -6.20 0.65
C ARG A 287 17.68 -6.00 -0.26
N ALA A 288 17.25 -7.05 -0.93
CA ALA A 288 16.11 -7.01 -1.85
C ALA A 288 14.80 -6.57 -1.18
N LEU A 289 14.60 -6.89 0.11
CA LEU A 289 13.41 -6.48 0.86
C LEU A 289 13.30 -4.97 1.06
N GLY A 290 14.38 -4.21 0.90
CA GLY A 290 14.38 -2.75 0.94
C GLY A 290 13.49 -2.09 -0.11
N ILE A 291 13.06 -2.84 -1.15
CA ILE A 291 12.16 -2.31 -2.18
C ILE A 291 10.74 -2.06 -1.66
N PHE A 292 10.29 -2.81 -0.65
CA PHE A 292 8.91 -2.72 -0.15
C PHE A 292 8.66 -1.42 0.61
N PRO A 293 7.66 -0.63 0.22
CA PRO A 293 7.32 0.62 0.91
C PRO A 293 6.51 0.42 2.19
N ALA A 294 5.92 -0.77 2.37
CA ALA A 294 5.07 -1.16 3.49
C ALA A 294 5.34 -2.62 3.88
N ASP A 295 4.46 -3.22 4.69
CA ASP A 295 4.49 -4.64 4.98
C ASP A 295 4.15 -5.48 3.73
N PHE A 296 4.66 -6.69 3.70
CA PHE A 296 4.56 -7.63 2.58
C PHE A 296 4.39 -9.06 3.08
N ASP A 297 3.93 -9.95 2.22
CA ASP A 297 3.81 -11.38 2.51
C ASP A 297 4.98 -12.19 1.92
N ALA A 298 5.05 -13.46 2.26
CA ALA A 298 6.11 -14.35 1.77
C ALA A 298 6.08 -14.52 0.23
N PRO A 299 4.92 -14.63 -0.44
CA PRO A 299 4.86 -14.63 -1.91
C PRO A 299 5.43 -13.36 -2.56
N ALA A 300 5.18 -12.18 -1.98
CA ALA A 300 5.75 -10.93 -2.48
C ALA A 300 7.28 -10.91 -2.36
N ALA A 301 7.81 -11.36 -1.21
CA ALA A 301 9.25 -11.51 -1.01
C ALA A 301 9.87 -12.50 -2.03
N ALA A 302 9.25 -13.65 -2.24
CA ALA A 302 9.68 -14.63 -3.24
C ALA A 302 9.77 -14.02 -4.63
N ALA A 303 8.74 -13.30 -5.07
CA ALA A 303 8.71 -12.65 -6.38
C ALA A 303 9.84 -11.65 -6.60
N VAL A 304 10.27 -10.96 -5.54
CA VAL A 304 11.39 -10.02 -5.60
C VAL A 304 12.74 -10.75 -5.56
N TRP A 305 12.86 -11.88 -4.86
CA TRP A 305 14.09 -12.68 -4.76
C TRP A 305 14.41 -13.51 -6.00
N GLU A 306 13.42 -13.87 -6.81
CA GLU A 306 13.64 -14.67 -8.02
C GLU A 306 14.49 -13.90 -9.03
N LEU A 307 15.73 -14.31 -9.16
CA LEU A 307 16.74 -13.65 -9.97
C LEU A 307 16.59 -13.88 -11.49
N ASP A 308 15.82 -14.88 -11.95
CA ASP A 308 15.84 -15.34 -13.34
C ASP A 308 14.49 -15.43 -14.05
N THR A 309 13.39 -15.24 -13.39
CA THR A 309 12.09 -15.21 -14.05
C THR A 309 11.58 -13.78 -14.15
N ARG A 310 11.88 -13.11 -15.27
CA ARG A 310 11.06 -11.95 -15.66
C ARG A 310 9.63 -12.45 -15.77
N PRO A 311 8.68 -12.02 -14.90
CA PRO A 311 7.32 -12.45 -15.06
C PRO A 311 6.85 -12.05 -16.46
N PRO A 312 6.13 -12.94 -17.16
CA PRO A 312 5.64 -12.61 -18.48
C PRO A 312 4.76 -11.37 -18.40
N VAL A 313 5.15 -10.33 -19.11
CA VAL A 313 4.33 -9.13 -19.25
C VAL A 313 3.08 -9.53 -20.01
N VAL A 314 1.93 -9.51 -19.34
CA VAL A 314 0.64 -9.79 -19.97
C VAL A 314 0.34 -8.68 -20.97
N VAL A 315 0.43 -9.00 -22.24
CA VAL A 315 -0.08 -8.17 -23.33
C VAL A 315 -1.36 -8.86 -23.83
N ASN A 316 -2.47 -8.12 -23.81
CA ASN A 316 -3.77 -8.49 -24.41
C ASN A 316 -4.66 -9.50 -23.69
N GLY A 317 -4.84 -9.44 -22.37
CA GLY A 317 -6.00 -10.11 -21.72
C GLY A 317 -6.19 -11.62 -22.00
N LEU A 318 -5.22 -12.30 -22.61
CA LEU A 318 -5.28 -13.69 -23.03
C LEU A 318 -4.45 -14.59 -22.13
N ASN A 319 -5.19 -15.47 -21.48
CA ASN A 319 -4.85 -16.80 -20.96
C ASN A 319 -3.41 -17.07 -20.48
N PHE A 320 -3.20 -17.05 -19.17
CA PHE A 320 -1.94 -17.37 -18.47
C PHE A 320 -1.29 -18.71 -18.91
N SER A 321 -2.08 -19.72 -19.28
CA SER A 321 -1.59 -21.02 -19.74
C SER A 321 -0.93 -20.97 -21.13
N ALA A 322 -1.36 -20.05 -22.00
CA ALA A 322 -0.77 -19.86 -23.32
C ALA A 322 0.56 -19.11 -23.26
N LEU A 323 0.77 -18.25 -22.26
CA LEU A 323 2.01 -17.50 -22.09
C LEU A 323 3.15 -18.34 -21.52
N ALA A 324 2.87 -19.24 -20.58
CA ALA A 324 3.85 -20.20 -20.08
C ALA A 324 4.32 -21.16 -21.19
N ALA A 325 3.41 -21.58 -22.07
CA ALA A 325 3.73 -22.40 -23.22
C ALA A 325 4.52 -21.64 -24.31
N TRP A 326 4.21 -20.35 -24.54
CA TRP A 326 4.92 -19.54 -25.52
C TRP A 326 6.34 -19.15 -25.08
N ALA A 327 6.58 -19.03 -23.78
CA ALA A 327 7.90 -18.69 -23.24
C ALA A 327 8.90 -19.86 -23.22
N GLY A 328 8.47 -21.08 -23.57
CA GLY A 328 9.36 -22.25 -23.58
C GLY A 328 9.95 -22.58 -22.20
N LEU A 329 9.35 -22.06 -21.14
CA LEU A 329 9.77 -22.29 -19.76
C LEU A 329 9.27 -23.65 -19.30
N HIS A 330 9.98 -24.70 -19.70
CA HIS A 330 10.02 -25.93 -18.93
C HIS A 330 10.68 -25.56 -17.60
N ALA A 331 10.02 -25.83 -16.48
CA ALA A 331 10.65 -25.78 -15.17
C ALA A 331 11.96 -26.56 -15.25
N PRO A 332 13.10 -26.03 -14.80
CA PRO A 332 14.33 -26.80 -14.73
C PRO A 332 14.08 -27.99 -13.80
N THR A 333 14.16 -29.19 -14.33
CA THR A 333 13.84 -30.46 -13.66
C THR A 333 14.88 -30.84 -12.60
N ASP A 334 15.91 -30.04 -12.33
CA ASP A 334 17.00 -30.36 -11.39
C ASP A 334 17.39 -29.19 -10.46
N ALA A 335 16.54 -28.17 -10.27
CA ALA A 335 16.78 -27.18 -9.24
C ALA A 335 16.43 -27.79 -7.87
N GLN A 336 17.39 -27.81 -6.95
CA GLN A 336 17.11 -28.02 -5.52
C GLN A 336 15.92 -27.13 -5.14
N PRO A 337 14.95 -27.63 -4.33
CA PRO A 337 13.81 -26.85 -3.93
C PRO A 337 14.34 -25.54 -3.31
N ALA A 338 13.99 -24.42 -3.93
CA ALA A 338 14.33 -23.12 -3.38
C ALA A 338 13.80 -23.08 -1.94
N ALA A 339 14.63 -22.63 -1.00
CA ALA A 339 14.24 -22.55 0.41
C ALA A 339 12.90 -21.82 0.51
N ASP A 340 12.00 -22.34 1.33
CA ASP A 340 10.67 -21.74 1.55
C ASP A 340 10.84 -20.24 1.90
N PRO A 341 10.19 -19.34 1.16
CA PRO A 341 10.25 -17.90 1.45
C PRO A 341 9.88 -17.58 2.90
N GLY A 342 8.92 -18.32 3.48
CA GLY A 342 8.53 -18.18 4.88
C GLY A 342 9.66 -18.55 5.84
N GLU A 343 10.39 -19.63 5.58
CA GLU A 343 11.57 -20.03 6.39
C GLU A 343 12.67 -18.98 6.30
N THR A 344 12.95 -18.45 5.12
CA THR A 344 13.94 -17.36 4.94
C THR A 344 13.55 -16.12 5.72
N LEU A 345 12.28 -15.70 5.67
CA LEU A 345 11.80 -14.55 6.44
C LEU A 345 11.84 -14.80 7.95
N ALA A 346 11.53 -16.02 8.39
CA ALA A 346 11.67 -16.41 9.79
C ALA A 346 13.14 -16.39 10.25
N GLU A 347 14.09 -16.79 9.39
CA GLU A 347 15.53 -16.70 9.69
C GLU A 347 15.98 -15.23 9.80
N LEU A 348 15.57 -14.37 8.89
CA LEU A 348 15.85 -12.93 8.94
C LEU A 348 15.20 -12.26 10.17
N HIS A 349 14.00 -12.68 10.54
CA HIS A 349 13.35 -12.25 11.77
C HIS A 349 14.12 -12.70 13.02
N ALA A 350 14.54 -13.95 13.06
CA ALA A 350 15.39 -14.45 14.13
C ALA A 350 16.72 -13.69 14.24
N ALA A 351 17.20 -13.13 13.14
CA ALA A 351 18.37 -12.25 13.10
C ALA A 351 18.08 -10.79 13.53
N GLY A 352 16.82 -10.44 13.83
CA GLY A 352 16.41 -9.09 14.22
C GLY A 352 16.43 -8.09 13.05
N LEU A 353 16.33 -8.56 11.81
CA LEU A 353 16.45 -7.77 10.59
C LEU A 353 15.12 -7.51 9.90
N VAL A 354 14.08 -8.28 10.23
CA VAL A 354 12.72 -8.18 9.72
C VAL A 354 11.74 -8.36 10.88
N ASP A 355 10.69 -7.57 10.93
CA ASP A 355 9.62 -7.68 11.92
C ASP A 355 8.48 -8.55 11.38
N ALA A 356 7.96 -9.44 12.22
CA ALA A 356 6.71 -10.14 11.95
C ALA A 356 5.53 -9.22 12.29
N VAL A 357 4.52 -9.20 11.41
CA VAL A 357 3.28 -8.44 11.57
C VAL A 357 2.11 -9.43 11.63
N THR A 358 1.00 -9.02 12.22
CA THR A 358 -0.23 -9.85 12.27
C THR A 358 -0.66 -10.31 10.87
N GLY A 359 -1.30 -11.49 10.79
CA GLY A 359 -1.77 -12.05 9.52
C GLY A 359 -0.67 -12.65 8.64
N GLY A 360 0.44 -13.10 9.21
CA GLY A 360 1.53 -13.76 8.45
C GLY A 360 2.32 -12.81 7.55
N ARG A 361 2.28 -11.53 7.83
CA ARG A 361 3.00 -10.50 7.07
C ARG A 361 4.32 -10.12 7.75
N TRP A 362 5.17 -9.45 6.98
CA TRP A 362 6.51 -9.04 7.37
C TRP A 362 6.75 -7.57 7.05
N ARG A 363 7.60 -6.91 7.81
CA ARG A 363 7.93 -5.50 7.60
C ARG A 363 9.40 -5.24 7.89
N LEU A 364 10.02 -4.39 7.08
CA LEU A 364 11.27 -3.75 7.47
C LEU A 364 10.96 -2.48 8.24
N HIS A 365 11.63 -2.31 9.38
CA HIS A 365 11.68 -1.00 10.02
C HIS A 365 12.31 0.03 9.05
N ASP A 366 11.86 1.29 9.09
CA ASP A 366 12.31 2.31 8.15
C ASP A 366 13.84 2.45 8.09
N LEU A 367 14.52 2.44 9.24
CA LEU A 367 15.99 2.50 9.28
C LEU A 367 16.65 1.27 8.63
N ALA A 368 16.05 0.09 8.75
CA ALA A 368 16.55 -1.11 8.09
C ALA A 368 16.31 -1.04 6.57
N ARG A 369 15.16 -0.49 6.15
CA ARG A 369 14.85 -0.27 4.74
C ARG A 369 15.81 0.72 4.10
N ASP A 370 16.07 1.86 4.75
CA ASP A 370 17.03 2.87 4.26
C ASP A 370 18.44 2.28 4.19
N PHE A 371 18.83 1.49 5.21
CA PHE A 371 20.11 0.80 5.24
C PHE A 371 20.26 -0.20 4.09
N THR A 372 19.27 -1.06 3.85
CA THR A 372 19.30 -2.07 2.78
C THR A 372 19.33 -1.41 1.40
N ARG A 373 18.58 -0.33 1.18
CA ARG A 373 18.63 0.45 -0.05
C ARG A 373 19.99 1.06 -0.32
N ALA A 374 20.65 1.60 0.72
CA ALA A 374 21.97 2.16 0.59
C ALA A 374 23.06 1.11 0.25
N LEU A 375 22.84 -0.16 0.59
CA LEU A 375 23.72 -1.28 0.22
C LEU A 375 23.45 -1.80 -1.19
N CYS A 376 22.33 -1.46 -1.81
CA CYS A 376 21.92 -2.00 -3.09
C CYS A 376 22.48 -1.14 -4.23
N PRO A 377 23.27 -1.71 -5.18
CA PRO A 377 23.69 -0.98 -6.36
C PRO A 377 22.49 -0.49 -7.19
N PRO A 378 22.59 0.69 -7.85
CA PRO A 378 21.46 1.25 -8.60
C PRO A 378 20.85 0.29 -9.64
N ALA A 379 21.67 -0.45 -10.37
CA ALA A 379 21.20 -1.43 -11.36
C ALA A 379 20.44 -2.62 -10.72
N GLU A 380 20.87 -3.06 -9.53
CA GLU A 380 20.17 -4.10 -8.76
C GLU A 380 18.84 -3.56 -8.24
N LEU A 381 18.83 -2.31 -7.74
CA LEU A 381 17.63 -1.65 -7.25
C LEU A 381 16.57 -1.51 -8.34
N ASP A 382 16.96 -1.17 -9.57
CA ASP A 382 16.06 -1.10 -10.72
C ASP A 382 15.48 -2.47 -11.09
N ALA A 383 16.31 -3.53 -11.08
CA ALA A 383 15.83 -4.88 -11.32
C ALA A 383 14.85 -5.36 -10.24
N LEU A 384 15.10 -5.02 -8.97
CA LEU A 384 14.19 -5.27 -7.85
C LEU A 384 12.87 -4.51 -8.01
N ALA A 385 12.95 -3.23 -8.39
CA ALA A 385 11.77 -2.39 -8.61
C ALA A 385 10.91 -2.90 -9.77
N TYR A 386 11.51 -3.39 -10.84
CA TYR A 386 10.80 -4.04 -11.95
C TYR A 386 10.02 -5.27 -11.46
N ARG A 387 10.68 -6.19 -10.71
CA ARG A 387 10.02 -7.39 -10.19
C ARG A 387 8.89 -7.06 -9.22
N HIS A 388 9.13 -6.11 -8.32
CA HIS A 388 8.12 -5.57 -7.42
C HIS A 388 6.92 -5.02 -8.20
N ALA A 389 7.15 -4.15 -9.19
CA ALA A 389 6.09 -3.58 -10.02
C ALA A 389 5.31 -4.65 -10.79
N ALA A 390 5.99 -5.63 -11.37
CA ALA A 390 5.35 -6.72 -12.10
C ALA A 390 4.47 -7.59 -11.18
N TYR A 391 4.95 -7.92 -9.98
CA TYR A 391 4.18 -8.68 -8.99
C TYR A 391 2.92 -7.91 -8.55
N TYR A 392 3.04 -6.63 -8.23
CA TYR A 392 1.89 -5.84 -7.78
C TYR A 392 0.92 -5.45 -8.90
N LEU A 393 1.36 -5.47 -10.16
CA LEU A 393 0.46 -5.45 -11.31
C LEU A 393 -0.42 -6.71 -11.35
N ASP A 394 0.16 -7.89 -11.12
CA ASP A 394 -0.60 -9.15 -11.05
C ASP A 394 -1.57 -9.17 -9.85
N ILE A 395 -1.14 -8.67 -8.69
CA ILE A 395 -2.02 -8.49 -7.53
C ILE A 395 -3.20 -7.56 -7.88
N LEU A 396 -2.98 -6.45 -8.58
CA LEU A 396 -4.04 -5.54 -9.00
C LEU A 396 -5.04 -6.23 -9.95
N TRP A 397 -4.58 -7.07 -10.89
CA TRP A 397 -5.44 -7.92 -11.73
C TRP A 397 -6.30 -8.89 -10.91
N LYS A 398 -5.71 -9.54 -9.90
CA LYS A 398 -6.43 -10.44 -8.99
C LYS A 398 -7.50 -9.69 -8.20
N ILE A 399 -7.18 -8.50 -7.70
CA ILE A 399 -8.10 -7.63 -6.97
C ILE A 399 -9.31 -7.25 -7.85
N ASP A 400 -9.07 -6.76 -9.06
CA ASP A 400 -10.14 -6.35 -10.00
C ASP A 400 -11.02 -7.54 -10.40
N ARG A 401 -10.42 -8.73 -10.50
CA ARG A 401 -11.14 -9.97 -10.76
C ARG A 401 -12.04 -10.37 -9.60
N LEU A 402 -11.55 -10.27 -8.35
CA LEU A 402 -12.38 -10.48 -7.15
C LEU A 402 -13.59 -9.55 -7.15
N TYR A 403 -13.37 -8.27 -7.41
CA TYR A 403 -14.46 -7.30 -7.50
C TYR A 403 -15.53 -7.72 -8.52
N LYS A 404 -15.11 -8.23 -9.69
CA LYS A 404 -16.03 -8.70 -10.76
C LYS A 404 -16.85 -9.93 -10.40
N LEU A 405 -16.40 -10.74 -9.46
CA LEU A 405 -17.17 -11.89 -8.96
C LEU A 405 -18.43 -11.48 -8.19
N GLY A 406 -18.50 -10.23 -7.72
CA GLY A 406 -19.68 -9.72 -7.03
C GLY A 406 -19.84 -10.22 -5.58
N ASN A 407 -20.99 -9.89 -4.95
CA ASN A 407 -21.33 -10.29 -3.59
C ASN A 407 -20.24 -9.91 -2.56
N GLU A 408 -19.92 -10.80 -1.64
CA GLU A 408 -18.89 -10.63 -0.60
C GLU A 408 -17.49 -10.38 -1.17
N ASN A 409 -17.19 -10.88 -2.40
CA ASN A 409 -15.90 -10.66 -3.05
C ASN A 409 -15.63 -9.19 -3.39
N ILE A 410 -16.67 -8.36 -3.50
CA ILE A 410 -16.49 -6.91 -3.71
C ILE A 410 -15.73 -6.30 -2.54
N LEU A 411 -16.20 -6.51 -1.31
CA LEU A 411 -15.54 -5.97 -0.11
C LEU A 411 -14.17 -6.57 0.09
N ALA A 412 -14.02 -7.86 -0.18
CA ALA A 412 -12.74 -8.57 -0.14
C ALA A 412 -11.71 -7.95 -1.10
N GLY A 413 -12.09 -7.72 -2.36
CA GLY A 413 -11.22 -7.08 -3.36
C GLY A 413 -10.84 -5.66 -2.97
N LEU A 414 -11.79 -4.88 -2.45
CA LEU A 414 -11.53 -3.51 -2.02
C LEU A 414 -10.61 -3.45 -0.79
N ALA A 415 -10.81 -4.32 0.21
CA ALA A 415 -9.96 -4.42 1.37
C ALA A 415 -8.53 -4.85 1.01
N LEU A 416 -8.40 -5.80 0.07
CA LEU A 416 -7.10 -6.22 -0.45
C LEU A 416 -6.39 -5.07 -1.17
N PHE A 417 -7.11 -4.29 -1.99
CA PHE A 417 -6.55 -3.10 -2.63
C PHE A 417 -6.04 -2.11 -1.59
N ASP A 418 -6.87 -1.76 -0.61
CA ASP A 418 -6.52 -0.78 0.41
C ASP A 418 -5.26 -1.19 1.19
N ARG A 419 -5.08 -2.49 1.45
CA ARG A 419 -3.90 -3.05 2.10
C ARG A 419 -2.65 -3.00 1.22
N GLU A 420 -2.75 -3.40 -0.06
CA GLU A 420 -1.61 -3.48 -0.98
C GLU A 420 -1.38 -2.16 -1.75
N ARG A 421 -2.22 -1.15 -1.55
CA ARG A 421 -2.17 0.15 -2.22
C ARG A 421 -0.77 0.80 -2.20
N PRO A 422 -0.02 0.84 -1.07
CA PRO A 422 1.31 1.45 -1.06
C PRO A 422 2.27 0.78 -2.05
N SER A 423 2.23 -0.53 -2.16
CA SER A 423 3.07 -1.30 -3.08
C SER A 423 2.61 -1.22 -4.53
N ILE A 424 1.30 -1.21 -4.77
CA ILE A 424 0.70 -0.99 -6.10
C ILE A 424 1.08 0.39 -6.63
N GLU A 425 0.92 1.45 -5.82
CA GLU A 425 1.30 2.82 -6.19
C GLU A 425 2.81 2.98 -6.41
N ALA A 426 3.63 2.31 -5.60
CA ALA A 426 5.08 2.31 -5.78
C ALA A 426 5.50 1.66 -7.11
N GLY A 427 4.91 0.51 -7.45
CA GLY A 427 5.16 -0.18 -8.71
C GLY A 427 4.75 0.64 -9.92
N GLN A 428 3.56 1.23 -9.90
CA GLN A 428 3.08 2.13 -10.95
C GLN A 428 3.98 3.37 -11.09
N SER A 429 4.36 3.99 -9.97
CA SER A 429 5.21 5.19 -9.97
C SER A 429 6.59 4.91 -10.54
N TRP A 430 7.18 3.75 -10.23
CA TRP A 430 8.45 3.33 -10.82
C TRP A 430 8.30 3.12 -12.33
N ALA A 431 7.26 2.41 -12.78
CA ALA A 431 7.03 2.16 -14.20
C ALA A 431 6.81 3.47 -14.99
N ALA A 432 6.08 4.43 -14.41
CA ALA A 432 5.85 5.75 -15.01
C ALA A 432 7.12 6.61 -15.09
N ALA A 433 8.06 6.44 -14.16
CA ALA A 433 9.33 7.16 -14.14
C ALA A 433 10.34 6.66 -15.18
N HIS A 434 10.12 5.48 -15.79
CA HIS A 434 11.06 4.86 -16.73
C HIS A 434 10.43 4.66 -18.14
N PRO A 435 9.89 5.72 -18.78
CA PRO A 435 9.17 5.61 -20.07
C PRO A 435 10.06 5.17 -21.24
N ALA A 436 11.38 5.34 -21.14
CA ALA A 436 12.34 4.91 -22.14
C ALA A 436 12.69 3.41 -22.06
N ASP A 437 12.45 2.76 -20.93
CA ASP A 437 12.63 1.30 -20.81
C ASP A 437 11.36 0.59 -21.33
N PRO A 438 11.47 -0.23 -22.41
CA PRO A 438 10.31 -0.92 -22.96
C PRO A 438 9.62 -1.88 -21.97
N ALA A 439 10.34 -2.42 -20.99
CA ALA A 439 9.75 -3.29 -19.97
C ALA A 439 8.92 -2.48 -18.97
N ALA A 440 9.46 -1.37 -18.47
CA ALA A 440 8.73 -0.43 -17.61
C ALA A 440 7.54 0.21 -18.33
N ALA A 441 7.71 0.62 -19.59
CA ALA A 441 6.62 1.16 -20.40
C ALA A 441 5.46 0.16 -20.56
N ARG A 442 5.76 -1.14 -20.75
CA ARG A 442 4.71 -2.17 -20.79
C ARG A 442 3.95 -2.29 -19.48
N LEU A 443 4.64 -2.26 -18.33
CA LEU A 443 3.99 -2.26 -17.02
C LEU A 443 3.14 -1.00 -16.83
N CYS A 444 3.70 0.18 -17.11
CA CYS A 444 2.99 1.46 -17.01
C CYS A 444 1.69 1.47 -17.83
N ASN A 445 1.76 0.99 -19.07
CA ASN A 445 0.60 0.84 -19.95
C ASN A 445 -0.46 -0.12 -19.39
N ALA A 446 -0.06 -1.16 -18.66
CA ALA A 446 -0.96 -2.20 -18.15
C ALA A 446 -1.66 -1.81 -16.83
N TYR A 447 -1.03 -1.01 -15.96
CA TYR A 447 -1.53 -0.69 -14.63
C TYR A 447 -2.97 -0.13 -14.59
N PRO A 448 -3.37 0.89 -15.39
CA PRO A 448 -4.73 1.39 -15.35
C PRO A 448 -5.77 0.36 -15.80
N ASN A 449 -5.38 -0.57 -16.68
CA ASN A 449 -6.26 -1.62 -17.20
C ASN A 449 -6.39 -2.80 -16.22
N ALA A 450 -5.38 -3.02 -15.38
CA ALA A 450 -5.37 -4.09 -14.39
C ALA A 450 -6.43 -3.90 -13.29
N GLY A 451 -6.81 -2.67 -13.00
CA GLY A 451 -7.71 -2.35 -11.90
C GLY A 451 -8.89 -1.46 -12.29
N VAL A 452 -9.41 -1.57 -13.51
CA VAL A 452 -10.42 -0.64 -14.08
C VAL A 452 -11.59 -0.36 -13.13
N TYR A 453 -12.13 -1.38 -12.47
CA TYR A 453 -13.28 -1.23 -11.57
C TYR A 453 -12.87 -0.72 -10.19
N VAL A 454 -11.80 -1.26 -9.65
CA VAL A 454 -11.33 -0.93 -8.30
C VAL A 454 -10.70 0.45 -8.25
N LEU A 455 -9.87 0.80 -9.23
CA LEU A 455 -9.23 2.12 -9.30
C LEU A 455 -10.27 3.25 -9.37
N GLY A 456 -11.38 3.04 -10.10
CA GLY A 456 -12.49 4.00 -10.17
C GLY A 456 -13.20 4.25 -8.84
N LEU A 457 -13.08 3.32 -7.87
CA LEU A 457 -13.68 3.42 -6.54
C LEU A 457 -12.68 3.88 -5.48
N ARG A 458 -11.38 3.68 -5.71
CA ARG A 458 -10.33 3.89 -4.73
C ARG A 458 -9.41 5.04 -5.01
N LEU A 459 -9.21 5.36 -6.29
CA LEU A 459 -8.41 6.53 -6.66
C LEU A 459 -9.32 7.71 -7.00
N HIS A 460 -8.93 8.86 -6.52
CA HIS A 460 -9.55 10.11 -6.95
C HIS A 460 -9.32 10.32 -8.46
N PRO A 461 -10.28 10.93 -9.21
CA PRO A 461 -10.17 11.16 -10.65
C PRO A 461 -8.85 11.82 -11.08
N ARG A 462 -8.29 12.75 -10.30
CA ARG A 462 -6.97 13.36 -10.64
C ARG A 462 -5.82 12.36 -10.57
N ALA A 463 -5.82 11.46 -9.58
CA ALA A 463 -4.81 10.40 -9.51
C ALA A 463 -4.97 9.40 -10.67
N GLN A 464 -6.21 9.08 -11.05
CA GLN A 464 -6.48 8.27 -12.24
C GLN A 464 -6.00 8.95 -13.52
N ILE A 465 -6.22 10.25 -13.68
CA ILE A 465 -5.72 11.04 -14.83
C ILE A 465 -4.20 10.93 -14.90
N ALA A 466 -3.47 11.13 -13.78
CA ALA A 466 -2.01 11.02 -13.79
C ALA A 466 -1.52 9.62 -14.22
N TRP A 467 -2.18 8.56 -13.77
CA TRP A 467 -1.86 7.19 -14.19
C TRP A 467 -2.15 6.96 -15.67
N LEU A 468 -3.28 7.47 -16.16
CA LEU A 468 -3.71 7.33 -17.57
C LEU A 468 -2.82 8.15 -18.51
N GLU A 469 -2.37 9.34 -18.11
CA GLU A 469 -1.44 10.16 -18.90
C GLU A 469 -0.07 9.48 -19.03
N ALA A 470 0.44 8.90 -17.94
CA ALA A 470 1.66 8.11 -17.97
C ALA A 470 1.49 6.87 -18.88
N ALA A 471 0.36 6.16 -18.78
CA ALA A 471 0.05 5.00 -19.60
C ALA A 471 -0.14 5.36 -21.08
N LEU A 472 -0.75 6.50 -21.38
CA LEU A 472 -0.87 7.04 -22.75
C LEU A 472 0.52 7.32 -23.34
N THR A 473 1.39 7.94 -22.55
CA THR A 473 2.79 8.18 -22.96
C THR A 473 3.52 6.87 -23.25
N ALA A 474 3.35 5.88 -22.39
CA ALA A 474 3.93 4.54 -22.55
C ALA A 474 3.36 3.82 -23.79
N ALA A 475 2.04 3.87 -24.02
CA ALA A 475 1.40 3.28 -25.20
C ALA A 475 1.94 3.88 -26.50
N ARG A 476 2.13 5.20 -26.54
CA ARG A 476 2.74 5.92 -27.68
C ARG A 476 4.19 5.51 -27.90
N ALA A 477 5.00 5.42 -26.84
CA ALA A 477 6.39 4.97 -26.91
C ALA A 477 6.52 3.54 -27.42
N LEU A 478 5.56 2.67 -27.08
CA LEU A 478 5.50 1.29 -27.54
C LEU A 478 4.88 1.14 -28.96
N GLY A 479 4.37 2.20 -29.57
CA GLY A 479 3.63 2.15 -30.82
C GLY A 479 2.29 1.39 -30.71
N ASN A 480 1.77 1.21 -29.50
CA ASN A 480 0.54 0.45 -29.25
C ASN A 480 -0.70 1.33 -29.44
N ARG A 481 -1.18 1.43 -30.68
CA ARG A 481 -2.32 2.26 -31.07
C ARG A 481 -3.63 1.84 -30.41
N GLU A 482 -3.81 0.53 -30.15
CA GLU A 482 -5.02 0.02 -29.50
C GLU A 482 -5.13 0.58 -28.07
N TYR A 483 -4.07 0.42 -27.25
CA TYR A 483 -4.07 0.96 -25.89
C TYR A 483 -4.03 2.49 -25.85
N GLU A 484 -3.43 3.14 -26.84
CA GLU A 484 -3.54 4.60 -26.99
C GLU A 484 -5.02 5.04 -27.07
N GLY A 485 -5.83 4.38 -27.90
CA GLY A 485 -7.26 4.63 -27.99
C GLY A 485 -8.01 4.35 -26.68
N VAL A 486 -7.67 3.26 -25.99
CA VAL A 486 -8.27 2.91 -24.68
C VAL A 486 -7.95 3.96 -23.61
N HIS A 487 -6.69 4.40 -23.50
CA HIS A 487 -6.30 5.40 -22.50
C HIS A 487 -6.90 6.77 -22.78
N LEU A 488 -7.01 7.18 -24.05
CA LEU A 488 -7.70 8.41 -24.45
C LEU A 488 -9.18 8.38 -24.03
N GLY A 489 -9.88 7.27 -24.25
CA GLY A 489 -11.26 7.11 -23.81
C GLY A 489 -11.41 7.17 -22.28
N ASN A 490 -10.51 6.52 -21.56
CA ASN A 490 -10.51 6.53 -20.09
C ASN A 490 -10.15 7.92 -19.52
N LEU A 491 -9.24 8.68 -20.15
CA LEU A 491 -8.95 10.07 -19.80
C LEU A 491 -10.19 10.95 -20.00
N GLY A 492 -10.89 10.80 -21.13
CA GLY A 492 -12.16 11.48 -21.37
C GLY A 492 -13.18 11.20 -20.26
N ASN A 493 -13.33 9.92 -19.85
CA ASN A 493 -14.21 9.55 -18.75
C ASN A 493 -13.79 10.20 -17.42
N ALA A 494 -12.51 10.21 -17.10
CA ALA A 494 -11.99 10.81 -15.87
C ALA A 494 -12.23 12.33 -15.83
N TRP A 495 -11.98 13.05 -16.93
CA TRP A 495 -12.25 14.49 -17.03
C TRP A 495 -13.74 14.81 -16.96
N ARG A 496 -14.60 13.99 -17.60
CA ARG A 496 -16.05 14.15 -17.48
C ARG A 496 -16.52 13.96 -16.03
N ASN A 497 -15.97 12.98 -15.32
CA ASN A 497 -16.30 12.73 -13.90
C ASN A 497 -15.84 13.87 -12.98
N LEU A 498 -14.82 14.63 -13.37
CA LEU A 498 -14.40 15.87 -12.69
C LEU A 498 -15.30 17.09 -13.02
N GLY A 499 -16.30 16.95 -13.88
CA GLY A 499 -17.13 18.05 -14.31
C GLY A 499 -16.49 18.95 -15.38
N GLU A 500 -15.46 18.44 -16.09
CA GLU A 500 -14.73 19.12 -17.15
C GLU A 500 -15.08 18.54 -18.55
N PRO A 501 -16.35 18.64 -19.02
CA PRO A 501 -16.78 17.97 -20.23
C PRO A 501 -16.09 18.49 -21.50
N ARG A 502 -15.60 19.74 -21.52
CA ARG A 502 -14.84 20.27 -22.65
C ARG A 502 -13.52 19.53 -22.85
N ARG A 503 -12.78 19.28 -21.76
CA ARG A 503 -11.56 18.48 -21.81
C ARG A 503 -11.84 17.03 -22.20
N ALA A 504 -12.95 16.48 -21.70
CA ALA A 504 -13.36 15.13 -22.07
C ALA A 504 -13.58 14.99 -23.58
N ILE A 505 -14.21 15.98 -24.24
CA ILE A 505 -14.43 16.01 -25.66
C ILE A 505 -13.11 15.93 -26.42
N GLU A 506 -12.09 16.71 -26.03
CA GLU A 506 -10.77 16.70 -26.69
C GLU A 506 -10.13 15.30 -26.69
N TYR A 507 -10.26 14.56 -25.61
CA TYR A 507 -9.76 13.19 -25.51
C TYR A 507 -10.60 12.19 -26.31
N TYR A 508 -11.93 12.31 -26.32
CA TYR A 508 -12.80 11.42 -27.08
C TYR A 508 -12.65 11.65 -28.61
N GLU A 509 -12.40 12.88 -29.04
CA GLU A 509 -12.12 13.18 -30.47
C GLU A 509 -10.80 12.51 -30.89
N GLN A 510 -9.75 12.58 -30.07
CA GLN A 510 -8.51 11.86 -30.33
C GLN A 510 -8.74 10.33 -30.35
N GLN A 511 -9.51 9.79 -29.41
CA GLN A 511 -9.89 8.38 -29.38
C GLN A 511 -10.58 7.99 -30.70
N LEU A 512 -11.55 8.77 -31.15
CA LEU A 512 -12.31 8.52 -32.38
C LEU A 512 -11.39 8.45 -33.59
N VAL A 513 -10.41 9.35 -33.70
CA VAL A 513 -9.40 9.32 -34.76
C VAL A 513 -8.60 8.01 -34.74
N ILE A 514 -8.11 7.61 -33.54
CA ILE A 514 -7.32 6.39 -33.41
C ILE A 514 -8.12 5.15 -33.75
N THR A 515 -9.34 5.01 -33.19
CA THR A 515 -10.17 3.81 -33.38
C THR A 515 -10.57 3.66 -34.87
N ARG A 516 -10.84 4.73 -35.58
CA ARG A 516 -11.04 4.72 -37.03
C ARG A 516 -9.80 4.30 -37.80
N GLN A 517 -8.61 4.80 -37.43
CA GLN A 517 -7.35 4.44 -38.07
C GLN A 517 -7.02 2.95 -37.97
N ILE A 518 -7.30 2.34 -36.80
CA ILE A 518 -7.00 0.91 -36.54
C ILE A 518 -8.18 -0.02 -36.87
N GLY A 519 -9.33 0.52 -37.31
CA GLY A 519 -10.53 -0.25 -37.63
C GLY A 519 -11.26 -0.81 -36.41
N ASP A 520 -11.02 -0.27 -35.19
CA ASP A 520 -11.73 -0.66 -33.99
C ASP A 520 -13.15 -0.07 -33.98
N ARG A 521 -14.09 -0.80 -34.58
CA ARG A 521 -15.50 -0.38 -34.67
C ARG A 521 -16.17 -0.26 -33.31
N ARG A 522 -15.81 -1.12 -32.34
CA ARG A 522 -16.38 -1.04 -30.99
C ARG A 522 -15.87 0.21 -30.26
N GLY A 523 -14.57 0.47 -30.31
CA GLY A 523 -13.97 1.69 -29.78
C GLY A 523 -14.51 2.95 -30.42
N GLU A 524 -14.77 2.95 -31.78
CA GLU A 524 -15.42 4.03 -32.47
C GLU A 524 -16.82 4.33 -31.93
N GLY A 525 -17.66 3.30 -31.80
CA GLY A 525 -19.01 3.46 -31.25
C GLY A 525 -19.01 3.96 -29.80
N ASN A 526 -18.06 3.49 -28.98
CA ASN A 526 -17.90 3.98 -27.62
C ASN A 526 -17.46 5.46 -27.57
N ALA A 527 -16.51 5.87 -28.44
CA ALA A 527 -16.06 7.27 -28.53
C ALA A 527 -17.20 8.20 -28.94
N LEU A 528 -18.00 7.80 -29.95
CA LEU A 528 -19.18 8.55 -30.41
C LEU A 528 -20.22 8.67 -29.29
N GLY A 529 -20.55 7.59 -28.58
CA GLY A 529 -21.48 7.60 -27.45
C GLY A 529 -21.02 8.52 -26.34
N ASN A 530 -19.72 8.48 -25.99
CA ASN A 530 -19.12 9.35 -25.00
C ASN A 530 -19.10 10.82 -25.40
N LEU A 531 -18.85 11.14 -26.67
CA LEU A 531 -18.98 12.49 -27.23
C LEU A 531 -20.42 12.99 -27.06
N GLY A 532 -21.42 12.16 -27.40
CA GLY A 532 -22.82 12.48 -27.18
C GLY A 532 -23.11 12.83 -25.72
N ASN A 533 -22.63 12.00 -24.77
CA ASN A 533 -22.78 12.25 -23.33
C ASN A 533 -22.11 13.57 -22.91
N ALA A 534 -20.91 13.86 -23.40
CA ALA A 534 -20.18 15.08 -23.03
C ALA A 534 -20.86 16.35 -23.57
N TRP A 535 -21.40 16.32 -24.82
CA TRP A 535 -22.18 17.43 -25.38
C TRP A 535 -23.53 17.62 -24.67
N ALA A 536 -24.20 16.53 -24.29
CA ALA A 536 -25.41 16.62 -23.47
C ALA A 536 -25.13 17.28 -22.10
N ASN A 537 -24.01 16.95 -21.45
CA ASN A 537 -23.59 17.58 -20.20
C ASN A 537 -23.25 19.08 -20.35
N LEU A 538 -22.86 19.52 -21.52
CA LEU A 538 -22.67 20.94 -21.84
C LEU A 538 -23.98 21.70 -22.16
N GLY A 539 -25.14 21.02 -22.18
CA GLY A 539 -26.40 21.60 -22.55
C GLY A 539 -26.56 21.82 -24.08
N GLU A 540 -25.80 21.07 -24.89
CA GLU A 540 -25.82 21.10 -26.34
C GLU A 540 -26.54 19.87 -26.94
N PRO A 541 -27.87 19.72 -26.74
CA PRO A 541 -28.59 18.48 -27.08
C PRO A 541 -28.59 18.19 -28.59
N ARG A 542 -28.51 19.21 -29.46
CA ARG A 542 -28.42 18.98 -30.91
C ARG A 542 -27.16 18.24 -31.30
N ARG A 543 -26.01 18.67 -30.78
CA ARG A 543 -24.73 18.00 -31.01
C ARG A 543 -24.71 16.60 -30.41
N ALA A 544 -25.27 16.44 -29.20
CA ALA A 544 -25.40 15.13 -28.57
C ALA A 544 -26.17 14.14 -29.45
N ILE A 545 -27.30 14.57 -30.06
CA ILE A 545 -28.11 13.76 -30.96
C ILE A 545 -27.29 13.30 -32.16
N GLU A 546 -26.55 14.20 -32.81
CA GLU A 546 -25.72 13.87 -33.99
C GLU A 546 -24.69 12.75 -33.66
N TYR A 547 -24.06 12.79 -32.48
CA TYR A 547 -23.12 11.77 -32.08
C TYR A 547 -23.80 10.46 -31.66
N TYR A 548 -24.93 10.52 -30.97
CA TYR A 548 -25.69 9.32 -30.61
C TYR A 548 -26.24 8.58 -31.83
N GLU A 549 -26.73 9.29 -32.88
CA GLU A 549 -27.17 8.68 -34.11
C GLU A 549 -26.04 7.94 -34.83
N GLN A 550 -24.82 8.52 -34.88
CA GLN A 550 -23.65 7.84 -35.43
C GLN A 550 -23.27 6.62 -34.60
N ALA A 551 -23.25 6.73 -33.25
CA ALA A 551 -22.96 5.63 -32.38
C ALA A 551 -23.96 4.47 -32.55
N LEU A 552 -25.25 4.80 -32.71
CA LEU A 552 -26.33 3.84 -32.91
C LEU A 552 -26.13 3.00 -34.17
N VAL A 553 -25.70 3.62 -35.25
CA VAL A 553 -25.37 2.91 -36.50
C VAL A 553 -24.27 1.88 -36.25
N VAL A 554 -23.17 2.30 -35.61
CA VAL A 554 -22.03 1.42 -35.33
C VAL A 554 -22.44 0.26 -34.43
N MET A 555 -23.21 0.51 -33.36
CA MET A 555 -23.61 -0.54 -32.42
C MET A 555 -24.60 -1.53 -33.04
N ARG A 556 -25.45 -1.08 -33.97
CA ARG A 556 -26.33 -1.96 -34.75
C ARG A 556 -25.53 -2.86 -35.67
N GLU A 557 -24.54 -2.32 -36.40
CA GLU A 557 -23.63 -3.12 -37.23
C GLU A 557 -22.91 -4.22 -36.43
N LEU A 558 -22.52 -3.92 -35.17
CA LEU A 558 -21.88 -4.86 -34.27
C LEU A 558 -22.85 -5.86 -33.61
N GLY A 559 -24.17 -5.64 -33.73
CA GLY A 559 -25.17 -6.45 -33.02
C GLY A 559 -25.16 -6.29 -31.49
N ASP A 560 -24.58 -5.21 -30.96
CA ASP A 560 -24.48 -4.96 -29.51
C ASP A 560 -25.79 -4.36 -28.97
N LYS A 561 -26.76 -5.22 -28.66
CA LYS A 561 -28.11 -4.83 -28.19
C LYS A 561 -28.09 -4.03 -26.89
N ARG A 562 -27.09 -4.29 -26.01
CA ARG A 562 -26.97 -3.58 -24.75
C ARG A 562 -26.51 -2.14 -24.97
N ALA A 563 -25.49 -1.95 -25.76
CA ALA A 563 -25.02 -0.60 -26.14
C ALA A 563 -26.07 0.16 -26.95
N GLU A 564 -26.75 -0.51 -27.91
CA GLU A 564 -27.86 0.04 -28.66
C GLU A 564 -28.95 0.60 -27.72
N GLY A 565 -29.41 -0.19 -26.77
CA GLY A 565 -30.43 0.24 -25.80
C GLY A 565 -29.98 1.43 -24.94
N SER A 566 -28.73 1.45 -24.48
CA SER A 566 -28.16 2.58 -23.74
C SER A 566 -28.13 3.88 -24.56
N ILE A 567 -27.70 3.80 -25.83
CA ILE A 567 -27.62 4.95 -26.71
C ILE A 567 -29.03 5.46 -27.04
N LEU A 568 -30.00 4.57 -27.27
CA LEU A 568 -31.41 4.96 -27.53
C LEU A 568 -31.99 5.71 -26.33
N GLY A 569 -31.72 5.24 -25.09
CA GLY A 569 -32.14 5.95 -23.88
C GLY A 569 -31.56 7.35 -23.77
N ASN A 570 -30.25 7.52 -24.07
CA ASN A 570 -29.58 8.81 -24.05
C ASN A 570 -30.09 9.73 -25.18
N LEU A 571 -30.35 9.19 -26.36
CA LEU A 571 -30.93 9.90 -27.50
C LEU A 571 -32.34 10.41 -27.16
N GLY A 572 -33.16 9.57 -26.52
CA GLY A 572 -34.49 9.97 -26.04
C GLY A 572 -34.43 11.14 -25.07
N ASN A 573 -33.51 11.07 -24.08
CA ASN A 573 -33.29 12.18 -23.14
C ASN A 573 -32.84 13.46 -23.87
N ALA A 574 -31.96 13.34 -24.86
CA ALA A 574 -31.50 14.50 -25.65
C ALA A 574 -32.62 15.15 -26.46
N TRP A 575 -33.53 14.34 -27.06
CA TRP A 575 -34.73 14.85 -27.75
C TRP A 575 -35.71 15.51 -26.79
N ALA A 576 -35.91 14.96 -25.62
CA ALA A 576 -36.74 15.56 -24.56
C ALA A 576 -36.21 16.93 -24.13
N ASN A 577 -34.88 17.01 -23.91
CA ASN A 577 -34.20 18.26 -23.54
C ASN A 577 -34.23 19.31 -24.67
N LEU A 578 -34.34 18.89 -25.92
CA LEU A 578 -34.52 19.78 -27.07
C LEU A 578 -35.97 20.32 -27.22
N GLY A 579 -36.91 19.78 -26.40
CA GLY A 579 -38.34 20.15 -26.48
C GLY A 579 -39.13 19.34 -27.50
N GLU A 580 -38.60 18.23 -28.00
CA GLU A 580 -39.25 17.34 -28.99
C GLU A 580 -39.61 15.97 -28.36
N PRO A 581 -40.47 15.91 -27.30
CA PRO A 581 -40.71 14.67 -26.55
C PRO A 581 -41.38 13.57 -27.38
N ARG A 582 -42.04 13.90 -28.51
CA ARG A 582 -42.60 12.90 -29.43
C ARG A 582 -41.55 12.10 -30.18
N ARG A 583 -40.33 12.62 -30.29
CA ARG A 583 -39.19 11.88 -30.88
C ARG A 583 -38.40 11.08 -29.80
N ALA A 584 -38.68 11.35 -28.54
CA ALA A 584 -38.06 10.65 -27.41
C ALA A 584 -38.70 9.29 -27.13
N ILE A 585 -39.90 9.03 -27.68
CA ILE A 585 -40.65 7.79 -27.59
C ILE A 585 -40.35 6.89 -28.78
#